data_395ab8c28dc87cdb5d641eb063192b69
#
_entry.id   395ab8c28dc87cdb5d641eb063192b69
#
_cell.length_a   1.000
_cell.length_b   1.000
_cell.length_c   1.000
_cell.angle_alpha   90.00
_cell.angle_beta   90.00
_cell.angle_gamma   90.00
#
_symmetry.space_group_name_H-M   'P 1'
#
loop_
_entity.id
_entity.type
_entity.pdbx_description
1 polymer ?
#
loop_
_entity_poly.entity_id
_entity_poly.type
_entity_poly.pdbx_seq_one_letter_code
_entity_poly.pdbx_strand_id
1 'polypeptide(L)'
;MRTLVLLLFPFCCFSQSYDILFIGNSYTYYNDLPEMVSNIASSFGDSVTYDQSTPGGSSLYAHAQNQTTINKINQQNWDYVVLQDQSQNPSLSPSYVSANVYPYASQLIDLIEINNICTEPIFYMTWGRKYGDQSNCSSYPPVCTYLGMQQRLKESYLSMGMNNDASVSPVGISFKNSIALDSTIDLYSPDYSHPSIYGSYLAACTFYSTIFKKSSVSSSYKPNSISSAEALFLQQVASSTVLDSLSVWNIFEASFDINIINDSVYFINKSSNYENCVWDFGD
;
A
#
# COMPACT_ATOMS: atom_id res chain seq x y z
N MET A 1 43.11 38.72 -3.20
CA MET A 1 42.42 37.58 -3.81
C MET A 1 41.84 36.72 -2.69
N ARG A 2 40.49 36.68 -2.56
CA ARG A 2 39.82 35.77 -1.62
C ARG A 2 39.48 34.51 -2.41
N THR A 3 40.10 33.39 -2.04
CA THR A 3 39.83 32.08 -2.65
C THR A 3 38.51 31.59 -2.07
N LEU A 4 37.49 31.46 -2.93
CA LEU A 4 36.20 30.84 -2.60
C LEU A 4 36.37 29.33 -2.66
N VAL A 5 36.41 28.65 -1.52
CA VAL A 5 36.40 27.18 -1.45
C VAL A 5 34.96 26.75 -1.49
N LEU A 6 34.56 26.19 -2.64
CA LEU A 6 33.23 25.58 -2.84
C LEU A 6 33.29 24.16 -2.24
N LEU A 7 32.75 23.97 -1.05
CA LEU A 7 32.56 22.64 -0.46
C LEU A 7 31.34 22.01 -1.15
N LEU A 8 31.58 21.14 -2.12
CA LEU A 8 30.60 20.21 -2.65
C LEU A 8 30.35 19.11 -1.61
N PHE A 9 29.27 19.23 -0.84
CA PHE A 9 28.76 18.10 -0.07
C PHE A 9 28.15 17.08 -1.05
N PRO A 10 28.62 15.83 -1.08
CA PRO A 10 27.94 14.81 -1.84
C PRO A 10 26.55 14.61 -1.20
N PHE A 11 25.51 14.85 -1.95
CA PHE A 11 24.16 14.38 -1.61
C PHE A 11 24.22 12.85 -1.67
N CYS A 12 24.45 12.21 -0.53
CA CYS A 12 24.24 10.77 -0.42
C CYS A 12 22.73 10.52 -0.53
N CYS A 13 22.24 10.25 -1.74
CA CYS A 13 20.94 9.60 -1.90
C CYS A 13 21.08 8.19 -1.32
N PHE A 14 20.59 7.96 -0.11
CA PHE A 14 20.49 6.61 0.42
C PHE A 14 19.39 5.89 -0.37
N SER A 15 19.80 4.92 -1.18
CA SER A 15 18.88 3.94 -1.80
C SER A 15 18.26 3.09 -0.71
N GLN A 16 16.95 2.96 -0.72
CA GLN A 16 16.23 2.03 0.15
C GLN A 16 16.03 0.70 -0.60
N SER A 17 16.15 -0.41 0.12
CA SER A 17 15.95 -1.75 -0.43
C SER A 17 15.02 -2.52 0.48
N TYR A 18 13.94 -3.10 -0.08
CA TYR A 18 12.94 -3.82 0.68
C TYR A 18 12.61 -5.17 0.05
N ASP A 19 12.43 -6.17 0.92
CA ASP A 19 11.89 -7.49 0.59
C ASP A 19 10.39 -7.52 0.91
N ILE A 20 9.53 -7.74 -0.10
CA ILE A 20 8.08 -7.62 0.02
C ILE A 20 7.38 -8.92 -0.38
N LEU A 21 6.52 -9.44 0.49
CA LEU A 21 5.61 -10.53 0.16
C LEU A 21 4.22 -9.99 -0.16
N PHE A 22 3.70 -10.30 -1.35
CA PHE A 22 2.32 -9.98 -1.72
C PHE A 22 1.41 -11.20 -1.54
N ILE A 23 0.42 -11.08 -0.65
CA ILE A 23 -0.61 -12.08 -0.41
C ILE A 23 -1.95 -11.51 -0.87
N GLY A 24 -2.58 -12.17 -1.87
CA GLY A 24 -3.81 -11.65 -2.46
C GLY A 24 -4.38 -12.58 -3.52
N ASN A 25 -4.93 -12.01 -4.56
CA ASN A 25 -5.56 -12.75 -5.66
C ASN A 25 -5.32 -12.06 -7.01
N SER A 26 -6.26 -12.19 -7.95
CA SER A 26 -6.12 -11.57 -9.27
C SER A 26 -5.94 -10.04 -9.24
N TYR A 27 -6.46 -9.35 -8.25
CA TYR A 27 -6.25 -7.90 -8.12
C TYR A 27 -4.78 -7.55 -7.81
N THR A 28 -4.03 -8.50 -7.29
CA THR A 28 -2.59 -8.36 -7.04
C THR A 28 -1.75 -8.81 -8.23
N TYR A 29 -2.05 -9.95 -8.88
CA TYR A 29 -1.21 -10.42 -10.00
C TYR A 29 -1.56 -9.80 -11.36
N TYR A 30 -2.73 -9.16 -11.51
CA TYR A 30 -3.14 -8.58 -12.80
C TYR A 30 -2.14 -7.50 -13.25
N ASN A 31 -1.72 -7.59 -14.52
CA ASN A 31 -0.72 -6.71 -15.14
C ASN A 31 0.63 -6.66 -14.38
N ASP A 32 0.98 -7.71 -13.63
CA ASP A 32 2.23 -7.81 -12.87
C ASP A 32 2.44 -6.64 -11.90
N LEU A 33 1.41 -6.36 -11.06
CA LEU A 33 1.45 -5.25 -10.10
C LEU A 33 2.72 -5.25 -9.21
N PRO A 34 3.20 -6.38 -8.63
CA PRO A 34 4.43 -6.39 -7.85
C PRO A 34 5.67 -5.95 -8.67
N GLU A 35 5.76 -6.37 -9.93
CA GLU A 35 6.83 -5.95 -10.83
C GLU A 35 6.75 -4.44 -11.15
N MET A 36 5.54 -3.90 -11.32
CA MET A 36 5.37 -2.44 -11.51
C MET A 36 5.86 -1.65 -10.31
N VAL A 37 5.60 -2.12 -9.08
CA VAL A 37 6.10 -1.50 -7.85
C VAL A 37 7.62 -1.50 -7.83
N SER A 38 8.25 -2.64 -8.14
CA SER A 38 9.70 -2.78 -8.23
C SER A 38 10.31 -1.85 -9.30
N ASN A 39 9.68 -1.75 -10.46
CA ASN A 39 10.14 -0.88 -11.55
C ASN A 39 10.01 0.62 -11.20
N ILE A 40 8.95 1.02 -10.50
CA ILE A 40 8.81 2.40 -10.01
C ILE A 40 9.90 2.69 -8.98
N ALA A 41 10.14 1.81 -8.00
CA ALA A 41 11.22 1.97 -7.03
C ALA A 41 12.58 2.11 -7.71
N SER A 42 12.89 1.23 -8.66
CA SER A 42 14.13 1.27 -9.44
C SER A 42 14.32 2.59 -10.21
N SER A 43 13.24 3.22 -10.65
CA SER A 43 13.30 4.51 -11.35
C SER A 43 13.76 5.67 -10.47
N PHE A 44 13.70 5.50 -9.15
CA PHE A 44 14.19 6.45 -8.14
C PHE A 44 15.52 6.01 -7.50
N GLY A 45 16.08 4.87 -7.93
CA GLY A 45 17.30 4.30 -7.36
C GLY A 45 17.05 3.46 -6.10
N ASP A 46 15.79 3.27 -5.70
CA ASP A 46 15.38 2.34 -4.67
C ASP A 46 15.24 0.92 -5.25
N SER A 47 15.16 -0.13 -4.42
CA SER A 47 14.99 -1.50 -4.91
C SER A 47 13.91 -2.26 -4.15
N VAL A 48 13.21 -3.15 -4.85
CA VAL A 48 12.23 -4.07 -4.28
C VAL A 48 12.52 -5.46 -4.82
N THR A 49 12.81 -6.38 -3.89
CA THR A 49 12.72 -7.83 -4.13
C THR A 49 11.35 -8.28 -3.67
N TYR A 50 10.66 -9.10 -4.46
CA TYR A 50 9.32 -9.54 -4.08
C TYR A 50 9.08 -11.02 -4.35
N ASP A 51 8.16 -11.58 -3.57
CA ASP A 51 7.51 -12.86 -3.86
C ASP A 51 5.99 -12.70 -3.67
N GLN A 52 5.19 -13.67 -4.14
CA GLN A 52 3.75 -13.56 -4.05
C GLN A 52 3.05 -14.90 -3.80
N SER A 53 1.93 -14.85 -3.06
CA SER A 53 0.95 -15.92 -2.96
C SER A 53 -0.41 -15.34 -3.36
N THR A 54 -0.80 -15.55 -4.63
CA THR A 54 -1.94 -14.85 -5.23
C THR A 54 -2.88 -15.78 -6.01
N PRO A 55 -3.37 -16.89 -5.43
CA PRO A 55 -4.37 -17.74 -6.12
C PRO A 55 -5.62 -16.94 -6.48
N GLY A 56 -6.13 -17.11 -7.69
CA GLY A 56 -7.30 -16.37 -8.19
C GLY A 56 -8.50 -16.48 -7.26
N GLY A 57 -9.12 -15.33 -6.92
CA GLY A 57 -10.30 -15.25 -6.07
C GLY A 57 -10.09 -15.55 -4.59
N SER A 58 -8.86 -15.77 -4.13
CA SER A 58 -8.56 -16.03 -2.72
C SER A 58 -8.97 -14.90 -1.81
N SER A 59 -9.43 -15.26 -0.60
CA SER A 59 -9.74 -14.36 0.50
C SER A 59 -8.68 -14.50 1.61
N LEU A 60 -8.68 -13.59 2.59
CA LEU A 60 -7.84 -13.71 3.78
C LEU A 60 -8.10 -15.03 4.52
N TYR A 61 -9.38 -15.48 4.59
CA TYR A 61 -9.73 -16.82 5.09
C TYR A 61 -8.98 -17.92 4.35
N ALA A 62 -9.01 -17.89 3.01
CA ALA A 62 -8.35 -18.93 2.20
C ALA A 62 -6.83 -18.90 2.42
N HIS A 63 -6.23 -17.73 2.52
CA HIS A 63 -4.79 -17.58 2.79
C HIS A 63 -4.38 -18.07 4.17
N ALA A 64 -5.19 -17.81 5.20
CA ALA A 64 -4.94 -18.26 6.55
C ALA A 64 -4.97 -19.80 6.69
N GLN A 65 -5.59 -20.51 5.74
CA GLN A 65 -5.63 -21.98 5.65
C GLN A 65 -4.68 -22.55 4.60
N ASN A 66 -4.01 -21.70 3.82
CA ASN A 66 -3.18 -22.15 2.70
C ASN A 66 -1.73 -22.35 3.12
N GLN A 67 -1.29 -23.61 3.14
CA GLN A 67 0.08 -23.94 3.53
C GLN A 67 1.14 -23.26 2.65
N THR A 68 0.87 -23.03 1.36
CA THR A 68 1.81 -22.29 0.48
C THR A 68 1.97 -20.85 0.95
N THR A 69 0.89 -20.18 1.32
CA THR A 69 0.93 -18.81 1.89
C THR A 69 1.71 -18.80 3.20
N ILE A 70 1.40 -19.73 4.12
CA ILE A 70 2.08 -19.84 5.42
C ILE A 70 3.58 -20.11 5.23
N ASN A 71 3.94 -21.00 4.31
CA ASN A 71 5.34 -21.29 4.01
C ASN A 71 6.07 -20.05 3.46
N LYS A 72 5.42 -19.23 2.62
CA LYS A 72 6.01 -18.01 2.09
C LYS A 72 6.19 -16.93 3.17
N ILE A 73 5.25 -16.79 4.11
CA ILE A 73 5.43 -15.91 5.27
C ILE A 73 6.70 -16.32 6.04
N ASN A 74 6.88 -17.62 6.27
CA ASN A 74 8.00 -18.15 7.06
C ASN A 74 9.31 -18.30 6.28
N GLN A 75 9.35 -17.95 4.99
CA GLN A 75 10.49 -18.21 4.11
C GLN A 75 11.70 -17.34 4.44
N GLN A 76 11.46 -16.12 4.87
CA GLN A 76 12.51 -15.14 5.24
C GLN A 76 11.94 -14.04 6.14
N ASN A 77 12.81 -13.14 6.61
CA ASN A 77 12.39 -11.91 7.28
C ASN A 77 12.00 -10.88 6.20
N TRP A 78 10.71 -10.70 6.01
CA TRP A 78 10.18 -9.68 5.11
C TRP A 78 10.24 -8.31 5.74
N ASP A 79 10.51 -7.25 4.95
CA ASP A 79 10.32 -5.87 5.41
C ASP A 79 8.84 -5.52 5.43
N TYR A 80 8.12 -5.95 4.39
CA TYR A 80 6.68 -5.72 4.26
C TYR A 80 5.94 -7.00 3.83
N VAL A 81 4.74 -7.18 4.38
CA VAL A 81 3.78 -8.19 3.88
C VAL A 81 2.48 -7.50 3.53
N VAL A 82 2.12 -7.54 2.25
CA VAL A 82 0.89 -6.96 1.71
C VAL A 82 -0.24 -7.98 1.78
N LEU A 83 -1.37 -7.62 2.37
CA LEU A 83 -2.55 -8.46 2.57
C LEU A 83 -3.76 -7.91 1.80
N GLN A 84 -4.30 -8.68 0.84
CA GLN A 84 -5.48 -8.32 0.05
C GLN A 84 -6.54 -9.40 0.14
N ASP A 85 -7.75 -9.02 0.55
CA ASP A 85 -8.92 -9.92 0.56
C ASP A 85 -9.59 -10.01 -0.81
N GLN A 86 -10.51 -10.95 -0.95
CA GLN A 86 -11.40 -11.04 -2.10
C GLN A 86 -12.18 -9.72 -2.28
N SER A 87 -12.34 -9.28 -3.53
CA SER A 87 -12.79 -7.93 -3.89
C SER A 87 -14.13 -7.48 -3.28
N GLN A 88 -15.02 -8.42 -2.94
CA GLN A 88 -16.36 -8.12 -2.42
C GLN A 88 -16.45 -8.22 -0.89
N ASN A 89 -15.74 -9.21 -0.29
CA ASN A 89 -15.90 -9.55 1.13
C ASN A 89 -15.81 -8.33 2.06
N PRO A 90 -14.78 -7.47 2.00
CA PRO A 90 -14.68 -6.33 2.90
C PRO A 90 -15.75 -5.25 2.64
N SER A 91 -16.46 -5.30 1.51
CA SER A 91 -17.54 -4.35 1.21
C SER A 91 -18.91 -4.78 1.74
N LEU A 92 -19.08 -6.03 2.17
CA LEU A 92 -20.35 -6.56 2.64
C LEU A 92 -20.78 -5.96 3.99
N SER A 93 -21.89 -6.47 4.54
CA SER A 93 -22.44 -5.93 5.79
C SER A 93 -21.43 -5.99 6.96
N PRO A 94 -21.47 -5.06 7.91
CA PRO A 94 -20.58 -5.06 9.08
C PRO A 94 -20.58 -6.40 9.83
N SER A 95 -21.73 -7.06 9.96
CA SER A 95 -21.83 -8.37 10.61
C SER A 95 -21.12 -9.47 9.81
N TYR A 96 -21.21 -9.43 8.46
CA TYR A 96 -20.48 -10.37 7.62
C TYR A 96 -18.97 -10.15 7.75
N VAL A 97 -18.52 -8.91 7.61
CA VAL A 97 -17.08 -8.55 7.67
C VAL A 97 -16.49 -8.92 9.04
N SER A 98 -17.20 -8.62 10.11
CA SER A 98 -16.77 -8.98 11.48
C SER A 98 -16.61 -10.49 11.68
N ALA A 99 -17.44 -11.30 11.03
CA ALA A 99 -17.39 -12.75 11.17
C ALA A 99 -16.45 -13.45 10.19
N ASN A 100 -16.27 -12.89 8.97
CA ASN A 100 -15.65 -13.61 7.85
C ASN A 100 -14.39 -12.94 7.27
N VAL A 101 -14.04 -11.73 7.73
CA VAL A 101 -12.86 -10.99 7.24
C VAL A 101 -11.90 -10.70 8.38
N TYR A 102 -12.34 -9.98 9.41
CA TYR A 102 -11.48 -9.50 10.49
C TYR A 102 -10.73 -10.60 11.24
N PRO A 103 -11.34 -11.77 11.59
CA PRO A 103 -10.61 -12.82 12.29
C PRO A 103 -9.43 -13.38 11.50
N TYR A 104 -9.57 -13.44 10.16
CA TYR A 104 -8.52 -13.95 9.28
C TYR A 104 -7.45 -12.90 8.95
N ALA A 105 -7.84 -11.61 8.96
CA ALA A 105 -6.86 -10.52 8.93
C ALA A 105 -5.93 -10.63 10.15
N SER A 106 -6.49 -10.69 11.37
CA SER A 106 -5.69 -10.82 12.59
C SER A 106 -4.87 -12.11 12.62
N GLN A 107 -5.44 -13.25 12.19
CA GLN A 107 -4.69 -14.51 12.12
C GLN A 107 -3.46 -14.43 11.20
N LEU A 108 -3.56 -13.73 10.08
CA LEU A 108 -2.41 -13.55 9.17
C LEU A 108 -1.39 -12.57 9.76
N ILE A 109 -1.82 -11.52 10.46
CA ILE A 109 -0.93 -10.62 11.19
C ILE A 109 -0.16 -11.39 12.27
N ASP A 110 -0.83 -12.19 13.08
CA ASP A 110 -0.18 -13.02 14.11
C ASP A 110 0.91 -13.93 13.50
N LEU A 111 0.66 -14.53 12.32
CA LEU A 111 1.64 -15.35 11.63
C LEU A 111 2.86 -14.53 11.13
N ILE A 112 2.63 -13.32 10.67
CA ILE A 112 3.70 -12.41 10.22
C ILE A 112 4.57 -11.99 11.41
N GLU A 113 3.95 -11.57 12.49
CA GLU A 113 4.65 -11.14 13.71
C GLU A 113 5.43 -12.28 14.39
N ILE A 114 4.87 -13.50 14.42
CA ILE A 114 5.57 -14.69 14.91
C ILE A 114 6.82 -14.98 14.06
N ASN A 115 6.76 -14.77 12.75
CA ASN A 115 7.92 -14.96 11.88
C ASN A 115 8.99 -13.86 12.12
N ASN A 116 8.58 -12.62 12.10
CA ASN A 116 9.45 -11.47 12.38
C ASN A 116 8.62 -10.25 12.83
N ILE A 117 8.77 -9.86 14.08
CA ILE A 117 8.07 -8.73 14.70
C ILE A 117 8.39 -7.38 14.02
N CYS A 118 9.52 -7.28 13.30
CA CYS A 118 9.90 -6.07 12.57
C CYS A 118 9.28 -5.97 11.17
N THR A 119 8.57 -6.99 10.71
CA THR A 119 7.85 -6.93 9.43
C THR A 119 6.66 -5.99 9.53
N GLU A 120 6.57 -5.00 8.64
CA GLU A 120 5.41 -4.11 8.57
C GLU A 120 4.30 -4.72 7.70
N PRO A 121 3.12 -5.06 8.25
CA PRO A 121 2.00 -5.52 7.47
C PRO A 121 1.28 -4.34 6.81
N ILE A 122 0.86 -4.52 5.55
CA ILE A 122 0.12 -3.51 4.79
C ILE A 122 -1.17 -4.11 4.26
N PHE A 123 -2.31 -3.58 4.67
CA PHE A 123 -3.59 -3.92 4.04
C PHE A 123 -3.76 -3.19 2.72
N TYR A 124 -3.95 -3.95 1.66
CA TYR A 124 -4.21 -3.44 0.31
C TYR A 124 -5.70 -3.09 0.19
N MET A 125 -6.08 -1.85 0.44
CA MET A 125 -7.44 -1.37 0.21
C MET A 125 -7.75 -1.39 -1.28
N THR A 126 -8.58 -2.34 -1.70
CA THR A 126 -9.04 -2.47 -3.08
C THR A 126 -10.12 -1.43 -3.41
N TRP A 127 -10.58 -1.41 -4.65
CA TRP A 127 -11.57 -0.48 -5.19
C TRP A 127 -12.95 -1.12 -5.36
N GLY A 128 -13.98 -0.28 -5.33
CA GLY A 128 -15.33 -0.69 -5.70
C GLY A 128 -15.40 -1.10 -7.17
N ARG A 129 -16.21 -2.12 -7.51
CA ARG A 129 -16.51 -2.47 -8.90
C ARG A 129 -17.13 -1.27 -9.61
N LYS A 130 -16.88 -1.10 -10.90
CA LYS A 130 -17.28 0.09 -11.70
C LYS A 130 -18.75 0.47 -11.53
N TYR A 131 -19.63 -0.53 -11.38
CA TYR A 131 -21.07 -0.35 -11.20
C TYR A 131 -21.57 -0.85 -9.84
N GLY A 132 -20.69 -0.99 -8.86
CA GLY A 132 -20.99 -1.64 -7.59
C GLY A 132 -21.06 -3.16 -7.69
N ASP A 133 -21.42 -3.82 -6.59
CA ASP A 133 -21.57 -5.27 -6.52
C ASP A 133 -23.03 -5.68 -6.80
N GLN A 134 -23.34 -5.91 -8.06
CA GLN A 134 -24.69 -6.27 -8.48
C GLN A 134 -25.15 -7.64 -7.97
N SER A 135 -24.21 -8.53 -7.64
CA SER A 135 -24.54 -9.86 -7.12
C SER A 135 -25.05 -9.84 -5.68
N ASN A 136 -24.58 -8.90 -4.88
CA ASN A 136 -24.97 -8.74 -3.47
C ASN A 136 -25.91 -7.54 -3.25
N CYS A 137 -26.19 -6.75 -4.28
CA CYS A 137 -26.99 -5.53 -4.22
C CYS A 137 -28.39 -5.75 -3.60
N SER A 138 -29.07 -6.83 -3.96
CA SER A 138 -30.43 -7.12 -3.46
C SER A 138 -30.45 -7.43 -1.96
N SER A 139 -29.40 -8.03 -1.43
CA SER A 139 -29.28 -8.40 0.00
C SER A 139 -28.59 -7.33 0.84
N TYR A 140 -27.78 -6.49 0.23
CA TYR A 140 -27.08 -5.41 0.91
C TYR A 140 -26.98 -4.14 0.03
N PRO A 141 -28.02 -3.28 0.04
CA PRO A 141 -28.14 -2.11 -0.84
C PRO A 141 -26.93 -1.14 -0.86
N PRO A 142 -26.15 -0.94 0.23
CA PRO A 142 -24.98 -0.06 0.16
C PRO A 142 -23.99 -0.41 -0.96
N VAL A 143 -23.87 -1.68 -1.37
CA VAL A 143 -22.93 -2.08 -2.43
C VAL A 143 -23.48 -1.97 -3.85
N CYS A 144 -24.74 -1.51 -4.03
CA CYS A 144 -25.35 -1.38 -5.35
C CYS A 144 -24.67 -0.36 -6.27
N THR A 145 -23.88 0.54 -5.72
CA THR A 145 -23.17 1.58 -6.46
C THR A 145 -21.68 1.53 -6.20
N TYR A 146 -20.89 2.06 -7.14
CA TYR A 146 -19.46 2.23 -6.96
C TYR A 146 -19.12 2.96 -5.65
N LEU A 147 -19.73 4.12 -5.42
CA LEU A 147 -19.43 4.94 -4.25
C LEU A 147 -19.80 4.25 -2.93
N GLY A 148 -20.93 3.56 -2.89
CA GLY A 148 -21.35 2.83 -1.70
C GLY A 148 -20.45 1.64 -1.42
N MET A 149 -20.09 0.86 -2.46
CA MET A 149 -19.12 -0.24 -2.31
C MET A 149 -17.75 0.28 -1.86
N GLN A 150 -17.25 1.38 -2.48
CA GLN A 150 -15.96 1.98 -2.10
C GLN A 150 -15.96 2.50 -0.66
N GLN A 151 -17.05 3.08 -0.19
CA GLN A 151 -17.18 3.54 1.19
C GLN A 151 -17.09 2.35 2.16
N ARG A 152 -17.77 1.25 1.87
CA ARG A 152 -17.71 0.03 2.69
C ARG A 152 -16.29 -0.57 2.73
N LEU A 153 -15.62 -0.63 1.57
CA LEU A 153 -14.23 -1.07 1.50
C LEU A 153 -13.33 -0.19 2.37
N LYS A 154 -13.45 1.14 2.25
CA LYS A 154 -12.68 2.08 3.07
C LYS A 154 -12.86 1.81 4.57
N GLU A 155 -14.11 1.71 5.03
CA GLU A 155 -14.42 1.47 6.45
C GLU A 155 -13.81 0.16 6.96
N SER A 156 -13.93 -0.91 6.19
CA SER A 156 -13.43 -2.23 6.58
C SER A 156 -11.90 -2.29 6.61
N TYR A 157 -11.23 -1.74 5.58
CA TYR A 157 -9.77 -1.75 5.53
C TYR A 157 -9.14 -0.83 6.59
N LEU A 158 -9.74 0.32 6.89
CA LEU A 158 -9.28 1.16 8.00
C LEU A 158 -9.47 0.47 9.34
N SER A 159 -10.59 -0.24 9.54
CA SER A 159 -10.79 -1.03 10.76
C SER A 159 -9.76 -2.16 10.89
N MET A 160 -9.41 -2.85 9.79
CA MET A 160 -8.35 -3.86 9.82
C MET A 160 -6.99 -3.24 10.18
N GLY A 161 -6.64 -2.11 9.57
CA GLY A 161 -5.40 -1.39 9.89
C GLY A 161 -5.32 -1.00 11.35
N MET A 162 -6.34 -0.32 11.86
CA MET A 162 -6.38 0.14 13.26
C MET A 162 -6.39 -1.01 14.27
N ASN A 163 -7.15 -2.08 14.01
CA ASN A 163 -7.29 -3.19 14.97
C ASN A 163 -6.05 -4.10 15.02
N ASN A 164 -5.17 -4.02 14.05
CA ASN A 164 -3.98 -4.88 13.93
C ASN A 164 -2.69 -4.06 13.85
N ASP A 165 -2.72 -2.79 14.18
CA ASP A 165 -1.56 -1.86 14.10
C ASP A 165 -0.80 -1.94 12.77
N ALA A 166 -1.54 -2.05 11.67
CA ALA A 166 -1.03 -2.26 10.32
C ALA A 166 -1.32 -1.07 9.42
N SER A 167 -0.40 -0.77 8.52
CA SER A 167 -0.59 0.27 7.50
C SER A 167 -1.65 -0.12 6.47
N VAL A 168 -2.28 0.88 5.84
CA VAL A 168 -3.23 0.67 4.75
C VAL A 168 -2.75 1.37 3.48
N SER A 169 -2.53 0.61 2.41
CA SER A 169 -2.31 1.19 1.08
C SER A 169 -3.66 1.58 0.46
N PRO A 170 -3.96 2.89 0.28
CA PRO A 170 -5.31 3.37 -0.03
C PRO A 170 -5.62 3.36 -1.53
N VAL A 171 -5.32 2.25 -2.23
CA VAL A 171 -5.48 2.17 -3.69
C VAL A 171 -6.91 2.44 -4.14
N GLY A 172 -7.92 1.94 -3.40
CA GLY A 172 -9.31 2.21 -3.73
C GLY A 172 -9.69 3.69 -3.63
N ILE A 173 -9.02 4.46 -2.75
CA ILE A 173 -9.20 5.92 -2.69
C ILE A 173 -8.47 6.61 -3.83
N SER A 174 -7.28 6.13 -4.23
CA SER A 174 -6.62 6.60 -5.45
C SER A 174 -7.51 6.39 -6.69
N PHE A 175 -8.18 5.24 -6.82
CA PHE A 175 -9.19 5.01 -7.87
C PHE A 175 -10.32 6.04 -7.81
N LYS A 176 -10.91 6.24 -6.63
CA LYS A 176 -11.98 7.22 -6.43
C LYS A 176 -11.56 8.63 -6.82
N ASN A 177 -10.39 9.05 -6.40
CA ASN A 177 -9.85 10.37 -6.69
C ASN A 177 -9.55 10.53 -8.19
N SER A 178 -8.93 9.52 -8.82
CA SER A 178 -8.67 9.52 -10.26
C SER A 178 -9.95 9.65 -11.08
N ILE A 179 -10.98 8.84 -10.78
CA ILE A 179 -12.28 8.89 -11.46
C ILE A 179 -12.98 10.25 -11.28
N ALA A 180 -12.84 10.86 -10.10
CA ALA A 180 -13.45 12.17 -9.82
C ALA A 180 -12.75 13.32 -10.55
N LEU A 181 -11.42 13.22 -10.77
CA LEU A 181 -10.62 14.26 -11.43
C LEU A 181 -10.62 14.10 -12.96
N ASP A 182 -10.54 12.87 -13.46
CA ASP A 182 -10.59 12.55 -14.89
C ASP A 182 -11.19 11.16 -15.12
N SER A 183 -12.46 11.13 -15.46
CA SER A 183 -13.19 9.90 -15.75
C SER A 183 -12.91 9.32 -17.16
N THR A 184 -12.11 10.00 -17.98
CA THR A 184 -11.74 9.52 -19.33
C THR A 184 -10.68 8.43 -19.28
N ILE A 185 -9.90 8.36 -18.20
CA ILE A 185 -8.94 7.29 -17.95
C ILE A 185 -9.69 6.11 -17.32
N ASP A 186 -9.95 5.08 -18.13
CA ASP A 186 -10.65 3.89 -17.63
C ASP A 186 -9.73 2.98 -16.83
N LEU A 187 -9.93 2.95 -15.52
CA LEU A 187 -9.14 2.16 -14.58
C LEU A 187 -9.55 0.67 -14.55
N TYR A 188 -10.60 0.27 -15.27
CA TYR A 188 -11.17 -1.07 -15.26
C TYR A 188 -10.92 -1.83 -16.54
N SER A 189 -10.75 -3.14 -16.43
CA SER A 189 -10.86 -4.08 -17.53
C SER A 189 -12.32 -4.23 -17.99
N PRO A 190 -12.57 -4.87 -19.14
CA PRO A 190 -13.93 -5.02 -19.68
C PRO A 190 -14.93 -5.74 -18.78
N ASP A 191 -14.50 -6.44 -17.74
CA ASP A 191 -15.36 -7.08 -16.75
C ASP A 191 -15.81 -6.13 -15.63
N TYR A 192 -15.39 -4.86 -15.66
CA TYR A 192 -15.74 -3.81 -14.70
C TYR A 192 -15.32 -4.08 -13.25
N SER A 193 -14.41 -5.02 -13.06
CA SER A 193 -13.90 -5.48 -11.76
C SER A 193 -12.39 -5.46 -11.69
N HIS A 194 -11.70 -6.19 -12.56
CA HIS A 194 -10.23 -6.21 -12.62
C HIS A 194 -9.68 -4.87 -13.10
N PRO A 195 -8.43 -4.53 -12.73
CA PRO A 195 -7.83 -3.28 -13.14
C PRO A 195 -7.43 -3.34 -14.61
N SER A 196 -7.58 -2.23 -15.31
CA SER A 196 -6.88 -2.01 -16.57
C SER A 196 -5.39 -1.78 -16.31
N ILE A 197 -4.59 -1.59 -17.37
CA ILE A 197 -3.20 -1.21 -17.22
C ILE A 197 -3.04 0.12 -16.46
N TYR A 198 -3.96 1.08 -16.66
CA TYR A 198 -3.99 2.34 -15.91
C TYR A 198 -4.31 2.12 -14.43
N GLY A 199 -5.28 1.24 -14.13
CA GLY A 199 -5.64 0.89 -12.76
C GLY A 199 -4.49 0.21 -12.01
N SER A 200 -3.79 -0.74 -12.65
CA SER A 200 -2.62 -1.39 -12.04
C SER A 200 -1.45 -0.41 -11.86
N TYR A 201 -1.23 0.49 -12.80
CA TYR A 201 -0.18 1.50 -12.67
C TYR A 201 -0.49 2.50 -11.54
N LEU A 202 -1.74 2.96 -11.41
CA LEU A 202 -2.18 3.79 -10.29
C LEU A 202 -1.98 3.06 -8.95
N ALA A 203 -2.31 1.76 -8.89
CA ALA A 203 -2.09 0.93 -7.71
C ALA A 203 -0.59 0.84 -7.36
N ALA A 204 0.28 0.61 -8.36
CA ALA A 204 1.72 0.54 -8.16
C ALA A 204 2.31 1.88 -7.65
N CYS A 205 1.87 3.00 -8.21
CA CYS A 205 2.25 4.34 -7.72
C CYS A 205 1.79 4.57 -6.27
N THR A 206 0.58 4.09 -5.92
CA THR A 206 0.05 4.18 -4.55
C THR A 206 0.88 3.32 -3.59
N PHE A 207 1.24 2.10 -3.97
CA PHE A 207 2.13 1.24 -3.18
C PHE A 207 3.51 1.85 -2.98
N TYR A 208 4.10 2.40 -4.04
CA TYR A 208 5.39 3.08 -3.89
C TYR A 208 5.30 4.20 -2.85
N SER A 209 4.28 5.06 -2.95
CA SER A 209 4.10 6.15 -1.99
C SER A 209 3.81 5.65 -0.56
N THR A 210 3.11 4.52 -0.40
CA THR A 210 2.84 3.90 0.91
C THR A 210 4.12 3.34 1.54
N ILE A 211 4.87 2.54 0.78
CA ILE A 211 6.04 1.80 1.27
C ILE A 211 7.24 2.73 1.50
N PHE A 212 7.55 3.55 0.51
CA PHE A 212 8.71 4.43 0.56
C PHE A 212 8.44 5.78 1.23
N LYS A 213 7.17 6.13 1.46
CA LYS A 213 6.76 7.43 2.01
C LYS A 213 7.28 8.60 1.14
N LYS A 214 7.42 8.32 -0.16
CA LYS A 214 7.93 9.22 -1.18
C LYS A 214 6.90 9.42 -2.30
N SER A 215 6.99 10.56 -2.99
CA SER A 215 6.17 10.82 -4.16
C SER A 215 6.60 9.93 -5.34
N SER A 216 5.63 9.31 -6.01
CA SER A 216 5.84 8.61 -7.28
C SER A 216 5.91 9.54 -8.49
N VAL A 217 5.68 10.84 -8.30
CA VAL A 217 5.78 11.87 -9.36
C VAL A 217 7.20 11.91 -9.90
N SER A 218 7.32 11.96 -11.23
CA SER A 218 8.58 11.92 -11.97
C SER A 218 9.25 10.54 -12.05
N SER A 219 8.56 9.44 -11.66
CA SER A 219 9.04 8.10 -12.02
C SER A 219 9.26 8.03 -13.53
N SER A 220 10.44 7.59 -13.94
CA SER A 220 10.75 7.37 -15.35
C SER A 220 10.13 6.08 -15.89
N TYR A 221 9.72 5.18 -15.00
CA TYR A 221 8.99 3.98 -15.38
C TYR A 221 7.50 4.27 -15.60
N LYS A 222 6.99 3.75 -16.68
CA LYS A 222 5.56 3.61 -16.96
C LYS A 222 5.35 2.48 -17.98
N PRO A 223 4.20 1.79 -17.99
CA PRO A 223 3.84 0.87 -19.06
C PRO A 223 3.86 1.57 -20.42
N ASN A 224 4.31 0.86 -21.46
CA ASN A 224 4.46 1.43 -22.81
C ASN A 224 3.15 1.98 -23.41
N SER A 225 2.01 1.40 -23.01
CA SER A 225 0.67 1.80 -23.46
C SER A 225 0.16 3.08 -22.80
N ILE A 226 0.80 3.56 -21.73
CA ILE A 226 0.41 4.78 -21.01
C ILE A 226 1.25 5.96 -21.52
N SER A 227 0.61 7.06 -21.93
CA SER A 227 1.32 8.29 -22.31
C SER A 227 1.99 8.94 -21.09
N SER A 228 2.96 9.83 -21.34
CA SER A 228 3.63 10.55 -20.24
C SER A 228 2.69 11.47 -19.46
N ALA A 229 1.68 12.03 -20.12
CA ALA A 229 0.69 12.90 -19.46
C ALA A 229 -0.23 12.08 -18.53
N GLU A 230 -0.74 10.93 -19.00
CA GLU A 230 -1.54 10.03 -18.20
C GLU A 230 -0.74 9.45 -17.03
N ALA A 231 0.51 9.07 -17.25
CA ALA A 231 1.39 8.58 -16.20
C ALA A 231 1.60 9.63 -15.11
N LEU A 232 1.91 10.88 -15.50
CA LEU A 232 2.08 11.99 -14.57
C LEU A 232 0.80 12.25 -13.74
N PHE A 233 -0.36 12.22 -14.38
CA PHE A 233 -1.64 12.37 -13.71
C PHE A 233 -1.85 11.27 -12.65
N LEU A 234 -1.65 10.00 -13.00
CA LEU A 234 -1.81 8.88 -12.08
C LEU A 234 -0.80 8.91 -10.92
N GLN A 235 0.45 9.29 -11.20
CA GLN A 235 1.49 9.51 -10.20
C GLN A 235 1.08 10.61 -9.19
N GLN A 236 0.53 11.73 -9.68
CA GLN A 236 0.08 12.83 -8.84
C GLN A 236 -1.09 12.41 -7.94
N VAL A 237 -2.09 11.72 -8.52
CA VAL A 237 -3.25 11.21 -7.76
C VAL A 237 -2.80 10.24 -6.67
N ALA A 238 -1.92 9.29 -7.00
CA ALA A 238 -1.41 8.31 -6.03
C ALA A 238 -0.66 9.00 -4.90
N SER A 239 0.30 9.88 -5.24
CA SER A 239 1.14 10.56 -4.27
C SER A 239 0.33 11.45 -3.32
N SER A 240 -0.59 12.26 -3.84
CA SER A 240 -1.44 13.11 -3.00
C SER A 240 -2.39 12.29 -2.12
N THR A 241 -2.97 11.19 -2.65
CA THR A 241 -3.85 10.32 -1.87
C THR A 241 -3.15 9.74 -0.64
N VAL A 242 -1.88 9.36 -0.76
CA VAL A 242 -1.12 8.77 0.35
C VAL A 242 -0.52 9.85 1.23
N LEU A 243 0.31 10.73 0.64
CA LEU A 243 1.21 11.59 1.40
C LEU A 243 0.50 12.75 2.11
N ASP A 244 -0.63 13.23 1.58
CA ASP A 244 -1.39 14.30 2.23
C ASP A 244 -2.19 13.81 3.45
N SER A 245 -2.18 12.50 3.74
CA SER A 245 -3.02 11.88 4.77
C SER A 245 -2.42 10.62 5.40
N LEU A 246 -1.11 10.56 5.64
CA LEU A 246 -0.41 9.40 6.18
C LEU A 246 -1.07 8.82 7.44
N SER A 247 -1.46 9.69 8.38
CA SER A 247 -2.13 9.28 9.62
C SER A 247 -3.48 8.60 9.40
N VAL A 248 -4.22 8.98 8.34
CA VAL A 248 -5.50 8.32 7.99
C VAL A 248 -5.28 6.87 7.57
N TRP A 249 -4.13 6.60 6.97
CA TRP A 249 -3.76 5.28 6.46
C TRP A 249 -2.95 4.45 7.45
N ASN A 250 -2.83 4.92 8.71
CA ASN A 250 -2.00 4.30 9.73
C ASN A 250 -0.54 4.09 9.25
N ILE A 251 -0.04 5.01 8.44
CA ILE A 251 1.34 5.00 7.97
C ILE A 251 2.18 5.81 8.94
N PHE A 252 3.14 5.16 9.57
CA PHE A 252 4.04 5.78 10.52
C PHE A 252 5.31 6.26 9.81
N GLU A 253 5.78 7.42 10.21
CA GLU A 253 7.06 7.95 9.79
C GLU A 253 7.91 8.22 11.04
N ALA A 254 8.98 7.45 11.20
CA ALA A 254 9.97 7.76 12.21
C ALA A 254 10.79 8.98 11.75
N SER A 255 10.76 10.05 12.53
CA SER A 255 11.47 11.30 12.23
C SER A 255 12.03 11.91 13.50
N PHE A 256 13.20 12.52 13.39
CA PHE A 256 13.80 13.23 14.50
C PHE A 256 14.67 14.39 14.03
N ASP A 257 14.76 15.41 14.86
CA ASP A 257 15.75 16.48 14.74
C ASP A 257 16.95 16.19 15.64
N ILE A 258 18.09 16.65 15.20
CA ILE A 258 19.32 16.64 16.01
C ILE A 258 19.67 18.08 16.38
N ASN A 259 19.87 18.33 17.67
CA ASN A 259 20.41 19.57 18.17
C ASN A 259 21.73 19.31 18.90
N ILE A 260 22.81 19.99 18.49
CA ILE A 260 24.15 19.85 19.11
C ILE A 260 24.42 21.10 19.93
N ILE A 261 24.56 20.91 21.23
CA ILE A 261 24.91 21.98 22.18
C ILE A 261 26.17 21.57 22.92
N ASN A 262 27.27 22.30 22.70
CA ASN A 262 28.58 21.94 23.18
C ASN A 262 28.98 20.52 22.76
N ASP A 263 29.27 19.63 23.72
CA ASP A 263 29.70 18.25 23.50
C ASP A 263 28.50 17.24 23.60
N SER A 264 27.29 17.72 23.62
CA SER A 264 26.10 16.90 23.78
C SER A 264 25.20 16.94 22.54
N VAL A 265 24.68 15.78 22.15
CA VAL A 265 23.73 15.64 21.06
C VAL A 265 22.33 15.35 21.64
N TYR A 266 21.36 16.15 21.27
CA TYR A 266 19.96 16.01 21.66
C TYR A 266 19.15 15.52 20.48
N PHE A 267 18.50 14.38 20.64
CA PHE A 267 17.54 13.85 19.66
C PHE A 267 16.15 14.31 20.05
N ILE A 268 15.46 14.97 19.14
CA ILE A 268 14.10 15.49 19.33
C ILE A 268 13.18 14.67 18.44
N ASN A 269 12.36 13.83 19.04
CA ASN A 269 11.41 13.01 18.29
C ASN A 269 10.40 13.91 17.54
N LYS A 270 10.26 13.65 16.25
CA LYS A 270 9.30 14.29 15.32
C LYS A 270 8.38 13.28 14.66
N SER A 271 8.48 11.99 15.06
CA SER A 271 7.64 10.94 14.52
C SER A 271 6.16 11.28 14.73
N SER A 272 5.32 10.87 13.79
CA SER A 272 3.87 11.01 13.90
C SER A 272 3.24 9.68 14.33
N ASN A 273 2.09 9.76 15.05
CA ASN A 273 1.26 8.60 15.40
C ASN A 273 1.96 7.51 16.23
N TYR A 274 2.71 7.87 17.25
CA TYR A 274 3.38 6.91 18.14
C TYR A 274 2.86 7.05 19.57
N GLU A 275 2.76 5.93 20.29
CA GLU A 275 2.49 5.90 21.73
C GLU A 275 3.78 5.88 22.56
N ASN A 276 4.80 5.20 22.05
CA ASN A 276 6.12 5.09 22.70
C ASN A 276 7.23 5.32 21.67
N CYS A 277 8.37 5.81 22.14
CA CYS A 277 9.57 6.01 21.36
C CYS A 277 10.74 5.30 22.03
N VAL A 278 11.38 4.39 21.32
CA VAL A 278 12.61 3.73 21.76
C VAL A 278 13.73 4.18 20.85
N TRP A 279 14.86 4.58 21.46
CA TRP A 279 16.07 4.96 20.76
C TRP A 279 17.09 3.83 20.90
N ASP A 280 17.49 3.24 19.78
CA ASP A 280 18.58 2.28 19.71
C ASP A 280 19.73 2.92 18.92
N PHE A 281 20.87 3.06 19.55
CA PHE A 281 22.08 3.66 18.96
C PHE A 281 23.09 2.60 18.50
N GLY A 282 22.75 1.32 18.61
CA GLY A 282 23.54 0.19 18.13
C GLY A 282 24.76 -0.13 19.01
N ASP A 283 24.74 0.21 20.32
CA ASP A 283 25.80 0.00 21.32
C ASP A 283 25.44 -1.06 22.39
#